data_72aefec29d75df28f68a4b209d258e64
#
_entry.id   72aefec29d75df28f68a4b209d258e64
#
_cell.length_a   1.000
_cell.length_b   1.000
_cell.length_c   1.000
_cell.angle_alpha   90.00
_cell.angle_beta   90.00
_cell.angle_gamma   90.00
#
_symmetry.space_group_name_H-M   'P 1'
#
loop_
_entity.id
_entity.type
_entity.pdbx_description
1 polymer ?
#
loop_
_entity_poly.entity_id
_entity_poly.type
_entity_poly.pdbx_seq_one_letter_code
_entity_poly.pdbx_strand_id
1 'polypeptide(L)'
;MRTHVYDELIVPLLQRMFNLEKLDLCLKVNRNEGFIDGNDLKKNIINHMSRLNQFTCNIRLYNHSSNQTNVPSNKDIQHSFKYFINKRIISCADHFQEKHYSYCHFYSHPYRLKHYDNVSNNFPGGLFKFVYEVSLHDERPFEHDFFLQIAHSFPCMKELTLINKKPQKNKSKNNNQDLLIIQYPHLTTLNLLEAHDDYVELFLLDTKLYLPNNVRLCARYESLRLLTDNFERDETRINSAKMHYACYDNVLPKHFKDYFLNIEMPLLCLLPTIV
;
A
#
# COMPACT_ATOMS: atom_id res chain seq x y z
N MET A 1 10.40 -10.26 -6.10
CA MET A 1 11.71 -9.90 -6.68
C MET A 1 11.50 -8.77 -7.68
N ARG A 2 12.24 -7.67 -7.58
CA ARG A 2 12.23 -6.60 -8.58
C ARG A 2 13.20 -6.98 -9.70
N THR A 3 12.84 -6.75 -10.95
CA THR A 3 13.74 -6.99 -12.09
C THR A 3 14.21 -5.68 -12.70
N HIS A 4 15.50 -5.60 -13.00
CA HIS A 4 16.13 -4.50 -13.77
C HIS A 4 16.40 -4.90 -15.21
N VAL A 5 16.12 -6.15 -15.57
CA VAL A 5 16.42 -6.75 -16.88
C VAL A 5 15.16 -6.99 -17.71
N TYR A 6 14.15 -6.12 -17.57
CA TYR A 6 12.89 -6.28 -18.29
C TYR A 6 13.09 -6.28 -19.80
N ASP A 7 13.77 -5.26 -20.32
CA ASP A 7 14.00 -5.08 -21.76
C ASP A 7 15.02 -6.07 -22.31
N GLU A 8 16.03 -6.42 -21.52
CA GLU A 8 17.16 -7.26 -21.96
C GLU A 8 16.87 -8.76 -21.86
N LEU A 9 16.01 -9.16 -20.93
CA LEU A 9 15.76 -10.59 -20.67
C LEU A 9 14.28 -10.96 -20.81
N ILE A 10 13.37 -10.24 -20.12
CA ILE A 10 11.96 -10.63 -20.05
C ILE A 10 11.28 -10.49 -21.42
N VAL A 11 11.46 -9.35 -22.09
CA VAL A 11 10.87 -9.11 -23.42
C VAL A 11 11.40 -10.11 -24.44
N PRO A 12 12.73 -10.32 -24.63
CA PRO A 12 13.23 -11.31 -25.60
C PRO A 12 12.82 -12.76 -25.28
N LEU A 13 12.71 -13.12 -23.98
CA LEU A 13 12.22 -14.43 -23.56
C LEU A 13 10.78 -14.62 -24.00
N LEU A 14 9.91 -13.66 -23.73
CA LEU A 14 8.49 -13.72 -24.07
C LEU A 14 8.28 -13.73 -25.57
N GLN A 15 9.06 -12.99 -26.35
CA GLN A 15 9.00 -13.00 -27.83
C GLN A 15 9.30 -14.37 -28.44
N ARG A 16 10.14 -15.20 -27.76
CA ARG A 16 10.42 -16.58 -28.20
C ARG A 16 9.27 -17.55 -27.88
N MET A 17 8.33 -17.14 -27.05
CA MET A 17 7.18 -17.97 -26.65
C MET A 17 5.97 -17.76 -27.56
N PHE A 18 6.16 -17.70 -28.87
CA PHE A 18 5.13 -17.33 -29.88
C PHE A 18 3.92 -18.29 -29.93
N ASN A 19 4.05 -19.50 -29.40
CA ASN A 19 2.97 -20.50 -29.36
C ASN A 19 2.11 -20.45 -28.09
N LEU A 20 2.37 -19.48 -27.15
CA LEU A 20 1.56 -19.37 -25.96
C LEU A 20 0.12 -19.00 -26.28
N GLU A 21 -0.81 -19.75 -25.69
CA GLU A 21 -2.25 -19.48 -25.74
C GLU A 21 -2.72 -18.66 -24.52
N LYS A 22 -2.02 -18.80 -23.39
CA LYS A 22 -2.35 -18.10 -22.13
C LYS A 22 -1.09 -17.53 -21.52
N LEU A 23 -1.15 -16.25 -21.13
CA LEU A 23 -0.07 -15.56 -20.43
C LEU A 23 -0.62 -14.84 -19.20
N ASP A 24 -0.09 -15.18 -18.02
CA ASP A 24 -0.31 -14.46 -16.78
C ASP A 24 1.01 -13.83 -16.33
N LEU A 25 1.09 -12.50 -16.39
CA LEU A 25 2.33 -11.76 -16.20
C LEU A 25 2.30 -10.97 -14.89
N CYS A 26 3.00 -11.47 -13.88
CA CYS A 26 3.12 -10.81 -12.58
C CYS A 26 4.56 -10.31 -12.37
N LEU A 27 4.79 -8.99 -12.46
CA LEU A 27 6.12 -8.40 -12.43
C LEU A 27 6.20 -7.19 -11.49
N LYS A 28 7.37 -7.07 -10.82
CA LYS A 28 7.84 -5.82 -10.22
C LYS A 28 9.08 -5.38 -11.01
N VAL A 29 8.99 -4.27 -11.72
CA VAL A 29 10.03 -3.78 -12.64
C VAL A 29 10.63 -2.49 -12.12
N ASN A 30 11.96 -2.42 -12.07
CA ASN A 30 12.67 -1.17 -11.91
C ASN A 30 13.22 -0.76 -13.30
N ARG A 31 12.99 0.49 -13.68
CA ARG A 31 13.44 1.02 -14.97
C ARG A 31 13.98 2.43 -14.76
N ASN A 32 15.05 2.77 -15.44
CA ASN A 32 15.65 4.11 -15.38
C ASN A 32 15.10 5.03 -16.47
N GLU A 33 14.56 4.45 -17.55
CA GLU A 33 14.04 5.22 -18.69
C GLU A 33 12.73 4.63 -19.21
N GLY A 34 11.81 5.52 -19.60
CA GLY A 34 10.52 5.18 -20.19
C GLY A 34 9.53 4.50 -19.25
N PHE A 35 8.31 4.34 -19.71
CA PHE A 35 7.22 3.67 -18.99
C PHE A 35 6.82 2.40 -19.73
N ILE A 36 6.39 1.39 -19.00
CA ILE A 36 5.68 0.25 -19.56
C ILE A 36 4.19 0.58 -19.50
N ASP A 37 3.57 0.70 -20.67
CA ASP A 37 2.13 0.90 -20.80
C ASP A 37 1.49 -0.16 -21.70
N GLY A 38 0.21 0.00 -22.03
CA GLY A 38 -0.50 -0.94 -22.92
C GLY A 38 0.07 -1.00 -24.33
N ASN A 39 0.54 0.13 -24.88
CA ASN A 39 1.14 0.17 -26.22
C ASN A 39 2.48 -0.57 -26.23
N ASP A 40 3.29 -0.36 -25.17
CA ASP A 40 4.57 -1.01 -25.00
C ASP A 40 4.40 -2.54 -24.89
N LEU A 41 3.49 -3.00 -24.03
CA LEU A 41 3.14 -4.43 -23.92
C LEU A 41 2.64 -5.01 -25.25
N LYS A 42 1.78 -4.28 -25.94
CA LYS A 42 1.25 -4.71 -27.24
C LYS A 42 2.36 -4.87 -28.26
N LYS A 43 3.21 -3.83 -28.42
CA LYS A 43 4.31 -3.81 -29.39
C LYS A 43 5.35 -4.88 -29.10
N ASN A 44 5.78 -4.97 -27.84
CA ASN A 44 6.98 -5.74 -27.49
C ASN A 44 6.67 -7.20 -27.11
N ILE A 45 5.44 -7.52 -26.72
CA ILE A 45 5.07 -8.86 -26.24
C ILE A 45 3.89 -9.42 -27.05
N ILE A 46 2.72 -8.78 -26.98
CA ILE A 46 1.46 -9.37 -27.45
C ILE A 46 1.49 -9.63 -28.98
N ASN A 47 2.03 -8.69 -29.76
CA ASN A 47 2.11 -8.84 -31.21
C ASN A 47 2.99 -10.01 -31.69
N HIS A 48 3.86 -10.53 -30.80
CA HIS A 48 4.72 -11.69 -31.09
C HIS A 48 4.04 -13.03 -30.76
N MET A 49 2.83 -13.02 -30.20
CA MET A 49 2.13 -14.21 -29.72
C MET A 49 0.82 -14.41 -30.49
N SER A 50 0.89 -14.95 -31.71
CA SER A 50 -0.26 -15.08 -32.61
C SER A 50 -1.37 -16.02 -32.09
N ARG A 51 -1.06 -16.92 -31.15
CA ARG A 51 -2.01 -17.85 -30.53
C ARG A 51 -2.54 -17.37 -29.18
N LEU A 52 -2.09 -16.22 -28.69
CA LEU A 52 -2.48 -15.72 -27.36
C LEU A 52 -3.96 -15.35 -27.34
N ASN A 53 -4.76 -16.13 -26.64
CA ASN A 53 -6.21 -15.92 -26.48
C ASN A 53 -6.58 -15.46 -25.05
N GLN A 54 -5.68 -15.62 -24.07
CA GLN A 54 -5.88 -15.16 -22.71
C GLN A 54 -4.64 -14.44 -22.20
N PHE A 55 -4.80 -13.15 -21.87
CA PHE A 55 -3.76 -12.34 -21.24
C PHE A 55 -4.26 -11.79 -19.91
N THR A 56 -3.49 -11.98 -18.84
CA THR A 56 -3.69 -11.30 -17.55
C THR A 56 -2.36 -10.72 -17.09
N CYS A 57 -2.43 -9.60 -16.41
CA CYS A 57 -1.23 -8.95 -15.88
C CYS A 57 -1.46 -8.34 -14.49
N ASN A 58 -0.36 -8.26 -13.76
CA ASN A 58 -0.20 -7.44 -12.57
C ASN A 58 1.23 -6.92 -12.59
N ILE A 59 1.41 -5.70 -13.06
CA ILE A 59 2.74 -5.12 -13.26
C ILE A 59 2.86 -3.86 -12.40
N ARG A 60 3.93 -3.81 -11.61
CA ARG A 60 4.33 -2.69 -10.78
C ARG A 60 5.65 -2.16 -11.30
N LEU A 61 5.60 -0.96 -11.82
CA LEU A 61 6.75 -0.27 -12.39
C LEU A 61 7.24 0.80 -11.45
N TYR A 62 8.52 0.78 -11.14
CA TYR A 62 9.25 1.83 -10.44
C TYR A 62 10.20 2.48 -11.44
N ASN A 63 10.03 3.77 -11.70
CA ASN A 63 10.85 4.52 -12.64
C ASN A 63 11.62 5.59 -11.88
N HIS A 64 12.95 5.50 -11.90
CA HIS A 64 13.89 6.38 -11.23
C HIS A 64 14.54 7.39 -12.19
N SER A 65 13.90 7.71 -13.33
CA SER A 65 14.44 8.67 -14.29
C SER A 65 14.63 10.05 -13.67
N SER A 66 15.82 10.60 -13.82
CA SER A 66 16.12 11.98 -13.41
C SER A 66 15.41 13.05 -14.28
N ASN A 67 14.98 12.68 -15.48
CA ASN A 67 14.25 13.55 -16.42
C ASN A 67 12.74 13.30 -16.32
N GLN A 68 12.12 13.82 -15.27
CA GLN A 68 10.72 13.57 -14.93
C GLN A 68 9.70 14.35 -15.78
N THR A 69 10.11 14.98 -16.88
CA THR A 69 9.25 15.84 -17.68
C THR A 69 8.10 15.14 -18.41
N ASN A 70 8.10 13.82 -18.49
CA ASN A 70 7.12 13.03 -19.25
C ASN A 70 6.54 11.83 -18.47
N VAL A 71 6.07 12.06 -17.24
CA VAL A 71 5.32 11.02 -16.52
C VAL A 71 3.91 10.96 -17.10
N PRO A 72 3.48 9.83 -17.69
CA PRO A 72 2.13 9.71 -18.25
C PRO A 72 1.06 9.88 -17.16
N SER A 73 -0.03 10.55 -17.47
CA SER A 73 -1.16 10.63 -16.55
C SER A 73 -1.84 9.26 -16.40
N ASN A 74 -2.60 9.08 -15.32
CA ASN A 74 -3.46 7.88 -15.14
C ASN A 74 -4.39 7.66 -16.35
N LYS A 75 -4.88 8.73 -16.97
CA LYS A 75 -5.74 8.66 -18.15
C LYS A 75 -4.99 8.15 -19.38
N ASP A 76 -3.76 8.61 -19.59
CA ASP A 76 -2.94 8.19 -20.74
C ASP A 76 -2.57 6.71 -20.61
N ILE A 77 -2.15 6.28 -19.41
CA ILE A 77 -1.85 4.86 -19.14
C ILE A 77 -3.10 4.01 -19.34
N GLN A 78 -4.23 4.41 -18.75
CA GLN A 78 -5.49 3.68 -18.92
C GLN A 78 -5.93 3.62 -20.38
N HIS A 79 -5.73 4.69 -21.14
CA HIS A 79 -6.07 4.74 -22.57
C HIS A 79 -5.19 3.82 -23.43
N SER A 80 -3.91 3.63 -23.07
CA SER A 80 -3.01 2.73 -23.80
C SER A 80 -3.51 1.28 -23.81
N PHE A 81 -4.35 0.89 -22.84
CA PHE A 81 -4.94 -0.44 -22.74
C PHE A 81 -6.24 -0.65 -23.53
N LYS A 82 -6.73 0.34 -24.26
CA LYS A 82 -8.03 0.28 -25.00
C LYS A 82 -8.13 -0.89 -26.00
N TYR A 83 -7.01 -1.39 -26.48
CA TYR A 83 -6.95 -2.48 -27.44
C TYR A 83 -6.86 -3.88 -26.81
N PHE A 84 -6.84 -3.98 -25.47
CA PHE A 84 -6.86 -5.26 -24.76
C PHE A 84 -8.31 -5.73 -24.58
N ILE A 85 -8.89 -6.30 -25.65
CA ILE A 85 -10.34 -6.50 -25.87
C ILE A 85 -11.02 -7.37 -24.81
N ASN A 86 -10.31 -8.30 -24.18
CA ASN A 86 -10.95 -9.33 -23.36
C ASN A 86 -10.78 -9.12 -21.84
N LYS A 87 -10.16 -8.03 -21.38
CA LYS A 87 -9.94 -7.79 -19.93
C LYS A 87 -9.94 -6.31 -19.62
N ARG A 88 -10.71 -5.95 -18.58
CA ARG A 88 -10.63 -4.62 -17.97
C ARG A 88 -9.31 -4.53 -17.22
N ILE A 89 -8.38 -3.70 -17.72
CA ILE A 89 -7.14 -3.35 -17.02
C ILE A 89 -7.38 -2.05 -16.27
N ILE A 90 -6.97 -2.01 -15.01
CA ILE A 90 -7.05 -0.84 -14.14
C ILE A 90 -5.62 -0.38 -13.89
N SER A 91 -5.39 0.92 -13.95
CA SER A 91 -4.09 1.53 -13.71
C SER A 91 -4.16 2.61 -12.63
N CYS A 92 -3.07 2.72 -11.88
CA CYS A 92 -2.82 3.79 -10.92
C CYS A 92 -1.37 4.22 -11.09
N ALA A 93 -1.14 5.52 -11.27
CA ALA A 93 0.21 6.07 -11.37
C ALA A 93 0.38 7.23 -10.38
N ASP A 94 1.54 7.26 -9.76
CA ASP A 94 1.97 8.25 -8.80
C ASP A 94 3.36 8.76 -9.13
N HIS A 95 3.58 10.00 -8.77
CA HIS A 95 4.88 10.62 -8.87
C HIS A 95 5.31 11.15 -7.49
N PHE A 96 6.38 10.57 -6.97
CA PHE A 96 6.96 10.90 -5.68
C PHE A 96 8.14 11.86 -5.91
N GLN A 97 7.87 13.16 -5.75
CA GLN A 97 8.83 14.22 -6.06
C GLN A 97 10.01 14.23 -5.07
N GLU A 98 9.75 14.03 -3.78
CA GLU A 98 10.79 14.03 -2.74
C GLU A 98 11.72 12.82 -2.86
N LYS A 99 11.20 11.70 -3.32
CA LYS A 99 11.97 10.45 -3.50
C LYS A 99 12.48 10.26 -4.93
N HIS A 100 12.21 11.21 -5.83
CA HIS A 100 12.65 11.20 -7.22
C HIS A 100 12.32 9.91 -7.99
N TYR A 101 11.13 9.34 -7.80
CA TYR A 101 10.68 8.23 -8.61
C TYR A 101 9.19 8.31 -8.94
N SER A 102 8.80 7.63 -10.01
CA SER A 102 7.41 7.42 -10.38
C SER A 102 7.03 5.96 -10.18
N TYR A 103 5.83 5.73 -9.75
CA TYR A 103 5.27 4.41 -9.55
C TYR A 103 4.04 4.24 -10.43
N CYS A 104 3.95 3.11 -11.13
CA CYS A 104 2.76 2.74 -11.88
C CYS A 104 2.39 1.30 -11.59
N HIS A 105 1.13 1.10 -11.22
CA HIS A 105 0.57 -0.22 -11.01
C HIS A 105 -0.61 -0.40 -11.98
N PHE A 106 -0.54 -1.41 -12.82
CA PHE A 106 -1.66 -1.82 -13.65
C PHE A 106 -1.90 -3.32 -13.56
N TYR A 107 -3.18 -3.70 -13.55
CA TYR A 107 -3.58 -5.08 -13.33
C TYR A 107 -4.90 -5.41 -14.05
N SER A 108 -5.04 -6.67 -14.41
CA SER A 108 -6.29 -7.22 -14.96
C SER A 108 -7.34 -7.38 -13.85
N HIS A 109 -8.56 -6.93 -14.12
CA HIS A 109 -9.70 -7.18 -13.24
C HIS A 109 -10.31 -8.57 -13.51
N PRO A 110 -10.71 -9.36 -12.48
CA PRO A 110 -10.58 -9.08 -11.04
C PRO A 110 -9.14 -9.23 -10.51
N TYR A 111 -8.82 -8.43 -9.51
CA TYR A 111 -7.52 -8.51 -8.82
C TYR A 111 -7.40 -9.83 -8.06
N ARG A 112 -6.27 -10.54 -8.23
CA ARG A 112 -6.11 -11.91 -7.73
C ARG A 112 -5.05 -12.09 -6.65
N LEU A 113 -4.18 -11.09 -6.44
CA LEU A 113 -3.13 -11.20 -5.44
C LEU A 113 -3.69 -10.96 -4.04
N LYS A 114 -3.01 -11.54 -3.04
CA LYS A 114 -3.36 -11.39 -1.61
C LYS A 114 -2.87 -10.07 -1.01
N HIS A 115 -1.98 -9.37 -1.70
CA HIS A 115 -1.37 -8.13 -1.24
C HIS A 115 -1.56 -7.01 -2.27
N TYR A 116 -1.73 -5.78 -1.79
CA TYR A 116 -1.80 -4.56 -2.61
C TYR A 116 -0.82 -3.53 -2.05
N ASP A 117 0.26 -3.24 -2.78
CA ASP A 117 1.35 -2.38 -2.33
C ASP A 117 1.18 -0.95 -2.83
N ASN A 118 1.69 0.02 -2.05
CA ASN A 118 1.81 1.44 -2.41
C ASN A 118 0.49 2.07 -2.83
N VAL A 119 -0.56 1.86 -2.03
CA VAL A 119 -1.82 2.60 -2.20
C VAL A 119 -1.57 4.05 -1.82
N SER A 120 -1.86 4.96 -2.74
CA SER A 120 -1.68 6.40 -2.59
C SER A 120 -3.01 7.15 -2.63
N ASN A 121 -2.98 8.48 -2.49
CA ASN A 121 -4.16 9.33 -2.69
C ASN A 121 -4.74 9.26 -4.12
N ASN A 122 -3.99 8.73 -5.11
CA ASN A 122 -4.48 8.51 -6.47
C ASN A 122 -5.15 7.13 -6.65
N PHE A 123 -5.33 6.38 -5.58
CA PHE A 123 -5.98 5.06 -5.62
C PHE A 123 -7.41 5.17 -6.19
N PRO A 124 -7.73 4.44 -7.27
CA PRO A 124 -9.00 4.59 -7.96
C PRO A 124 -10.20 3.97 -7.20
N GLY A 125 -9.96 3.37 -6.04
CA GLY A 125 -10.96 2.58 -5.33
C GLY A 125 -11.19 1.20 -5.96
N GLY A 126 -12.24 0.53 -5.49
CA GLY A 126 -12.61 -0.81 -5.94
C GLY A 126 -12.89 -1.74 -4.77
N LEU A 127 -13.29 -2.98 -5.07
CA LEU A 127 -13.56 -3.99 -4.04
C LEU A 127 -12.60 -5.17 -4.20
N PHE A 128 -11.72 -5.35 -3.22
CA PHE A 128 -10.61 -6.32 -3.22
C PHE A 128 -10.79 -7.37 -2.11
N LYS A 129 -11.75 -8.27 -2.28
CA LYS A 129 -12.14 -9.26 -1.26
C LYS A 129 -11.06 -10.29 -0.91
N PHE A 130 -10.05 -10.46 -1.77
CA PHE A 130 -8.98 -11.45 -1.56
C PHE A 130 -7.66 -10.83 -1.12
N VAL A 131 -7.62 -9.51 -0.93
CA VAL A 131 -6.45 -8.80 -0.44
C VAL A 131 -6.48 -8.80 1.09
N TYR A 132 -5.41 -9.31 1.71
CA TYR A 132 -5.23 -9.39 3.14
C TYR A 132 -4.13 -8.46 3.65
N GLU A 133 -3.17 -8.11 2.79
CA GLU A 133 -2.02 -7.27 3.11
C GLU A 133 -2.09 -6.00 2.27
N VAL A 134 -2.10 -4.85 2.92
CA VAL A 134 -2.17 -3.53 2.26
C VAL A 134 -1.04 -2.64 2.76
N SER A 135 -0.30 -2.03 1.84
CA SER A 135 0.61 -0.96 2.20
C SER A 135 0.18 0.38 1.59
N LEU A 136 0.14 1.41 2.41
CA LEU A 136 -0.17 2.79 2.04
C LEU A 136 1.13 3.58 1.94
N HIS A 137 1.31 4.30 0.85
CA HIS A 137 2.48 5.15 0.65
C HIS A 137 2.14 6.39 -0.17
N ASP A 138 2.37 7.59 0.38
CA ASP A 138 2.27 8.86 -0.35
C ASP A 138 3.20 9.90 0.29
N GLU A 139 3.54 10.94 -0.48
CA GLU A 139 4.18 12.18 -0.02
C GLU A 139 3.17 13.28 0.30
N ARG A 140 1.88 13.05 0.00
CA ARG A 140 0.75 13.89 0.40
C ARG A 140 0.06 13.26 1.60
N PRO A 141 -0.49 14.06 2.54
CA PRO A 141 -1.17 13.50 3.70
C PRO A 141 -2.38 12.65 3.30
N PHE A 142 -2.61 11.60 4.09
CA PHE A 142 -3.85 10.84 4.07
C PHE A 142 -4.84 11.47 5.04
N GLU A 143 -6.02 11.83 4.56
CA GLU A 143 -7.09 12.38 5.38
C GLU A 143 -8.08 11.28 5.81
N HIS A 144 -9.02 11.61 6.68
CA HIS A 144 -9.98 10.65 7.22
C HIS A 144 -10.75 9.86 6.13
N ASP A 145 -11.24 10.55 5.11
CA ASP A 145 -12.00 9.94 4.01
C ASP A 145 -11.20 8.89 3.23
N PHE A 146 -9.87 9.09 3.14
CA PHE A 146 -9.00 8.10 2.52
C PHE A 146 -9.01 6.78 3.31
N PHE A 147 -8.94 6.82 4.64
CA PHE A 147 -9.01 5.60 5.47
C PHE A 147 -10.37 4.92 5.39
N LEU A 148 -11.47 5.68 5.27
CA LEU A 148 -12.79 5.12 4.98
C LEU A 148 -12.82 4.40 3.63
N GLN A 149 -12.25 5.00 2.59
CA GLN A 149 -12.13 4.38 1.27
C GLN A 149 -11.32 3.08 1.33
N ILE A 150 -10.21 3.06 2.09
CA ILE A 150 -9.39 1.86 2.29
C ILE A 150 -10.20 0.77 2.99
N ALA A 151 -10.92 1.09 4.05
CA ALA A 151 -11.77 0.13 4.77
C ALA A 151 -12.83 -0.52 3.85
N HIS A 152 -13.49 0.27 3.02
CA HIS A 152 -14.48 -0.22 2.05
C HIS A 152 -13.83 -1.05 0.91
N SER A 153 -12.64 -0.64 0.47
CA SER A 153 -11.97 -1.30 -0.66
C SER A 153 -11.35 -2.65 -0.28
N PHE A 154 -10.90 -2.80 0.96
CA PHE A 154 -10.21 -3.98 1.45
C PHE A 154 -10.89 -4.61 2.67
N PRO A 155 -12.12 -5.14 2.52
CA PRO A 155 -12.94 -5.59 3.66
C PRO A 155 -12.34 -6.79 4.43
N CYS A 156 -11.43 -7.55 3.82
CA CYS A 156 -10.77 -8.70 4.43
C CYS A 156 -9.32 -8.40 4.86
N MET A 157 -8.92 -7.12 4.93
CA MET A 157 -7.58 -6.72 5.31
C MET A 157 -7.21 -7.18 6.71
N LYS A 158 -6.06 -7.87 6.80
CA LYS A 158 -5.47 -8.37 8.05
C LYS A 158 -4.21 -7.60 8.44
N GLU A 159 -3.46 -7.12 7.45
CA GLU A 159 -2.20 -6.42 7.66
C GLU A 159 -2.23 -5.07 6.98
N LEU A 160 -1.95 -4.02 7.73
CA LEU A 160 -1.85 -2.65 7.24
C LEU A 160 -0.49 -2.08 7.58
N THR A 161 0.25 -1.66 6.55
CA THR A 161 1.48 -0.89 6.70
C THR A 161 1.26 0.52 6.18
N LEU A 162 1.62 1.53 6.96
CA LEU A 162 1.51 2.93 6.58
C LEU A 162 2.88 3.60 6.54
N ILE A 163 3.21 4.16 5.38
CA ILE A 163 4.45 4.89 5.12
C ILE A 163 4.07 6.29 4.64
N ASN A 164 3.99 7.22 5.57
CA ASN A 164 3.72 8.62 5.25
C ASN A 164 4.18 9.52 6.42
N LYS A 165 5.15 10.39 6.16
CA LYS A 165 5.72 11.30 7.15
C LYS A 165 5.07 12.69 7.17
N LYS A 166 4.02 12.91 6.36
CA LYS A 166 3.30 14.19 6.31
C LYS A 166 2.16 14.21 7.31
N PRO A 167 2.04 15.29 8.11
CA PRO A 167 0.93 15.44 9.04
C PRO A 167 -0.40 15.60 8.31
N GLN A 168 -1.50 15.20 8.94
CA GLN A 168 -2.85 15.46 8.43
C GLN A 168 -3.16 16.97 8.43
N LYS A 169 -3.75 17.48 7.33
CA LYS A 169 -4.10 18.92 7.22
C LYS A 169 -5.38 19.26 7.95
N ASN A 170 -6.34 18.35 8.03
CA ASN A 170 -7.68 18.59 8.53
C ASN A 170 -7.91 18.06 9.95
N LYS A 171 -6.86 17.79 10.71
CA LYS A 171 -6.94 17.24 12.08
C LYS A 171 -7.84 18.07 13.01
N SER A 172 -7.74 19.39 12.96
CA SER A 172 -8.52 20.32 13.81
C SER A 172 -9.99 20.44 13.40
N LYS A 173 -10.30 20.31 12.10
CA LYS A 173 -11.68 20.37 11.60
C LYS A 173 -12.47 19.09 11.94
N ASN A 174 -11.78 17.97 12.09
CA ASN A 174 -12.37 16.68 12.38
C ASN A 174 -12.82 16.51 13.83
N ASN A 175 -12.49 17.47 14.73
CA ASN A 175 -12.90 17.39 16.13
C ASN A 175 -14.35 17.84 16.38
N ASN A 176 -15.01 18.48 15.39
CA ASN A 176 -16.36 19.06 15.54
C ASN A 176 -17.40 18.48 14.57
N GLN A 177 -17.09 17.43 13.82
CA GLN A 177 -18.03 16.76 12.90
C GLN A 177 -18.29 15.33 13.35
N ASP A 178 -19.53 14.87 13.20
CA ASP A 178 -19.92 13.46 13.33
C ASP A 178 -19.30 12.65 12.18
N LEU A 179 -17.99 12.38 12.28
CA LEU A 179 -17.26 11.58 11.30
C LEU A 179 -17.67 10.12 11.43
N LEU A 180 -17.84 9.45 10.30
CA LEU A 180 -18.04 8.02 10.29
C LEU A 180 -16.84 7.31 10.92
N ILE A 181 -17.11 6.39 11.85
CA ILE A 181 -16.07 5.57 12.47
C ILE A 181 -15.49 4.62 11.44
N ILE A 182 -14.18 4.68 11.25
CA ILE A 182 -13.45 3.74 10.39
C ILE A 182 -13.44 2.37 11.05
N GLN A 183 -13.71 1.31 10.28
CA GLN A 183 -13.75 -0.06 10.82
C GLN A 183 -12.83 -0.98 10.03
N TYR A 184 -11.91 -1.65 10.73
CA TYR A 184 -11.05 -2.69 10.20
C TYR A 184 -11.28 -4.02 10.94
N PRO A 185 -12.39 -4.73 10.66
CA PRO A 185 -12.87 -5.84 11.49
C PRO A 185 -11.96 -7.07 11.53
N HIS A 186 -11.08 -7.21 10.55
CA HIS A 186 -10.18 -8.36 10.42
C HIS A 186 -8.70 -8.01 10.61
N LEU A 187 -8.39 -6.77 11.02
CA LEU A 187 -7.02 -6.32 11.19
C LEU A 187 -6.34 -7.10 12.33
N THR A 188 -5.20 -7.68 12.04
CA THR A 188 -4.36 -8.42 13.00
C THR A 188 -2.97 -7.80 13.17
N THR A 189 -2.49 -7.05 12.17
CA THR A 189 -1.18 -6.40 12.21
C THR A 189 -1.28 -4.99 11.67
N LEU A 190 -0.76 -4.05 12.44
CA LEU A 190 -0.69 -2.63 12.11
C LEU A 190 0.75 -2.14 12.23
N ASN A 191 1.36 -1.75 11.12
CA ASN A 191 2.73 -1.23 11.08
C ASN A 191 2.73 0.27 10.78
N LEU A 192 3.11 1.07 11.77
CA LEU A 192 3.19 2.54 11.75
C LEU A 192 4.61 3.07 12.00
N LEU A 193 5.66 2.25 11.86
CA LEU A 193 7.06 2.66 12.12
C LEU A 193 7.51 3.83 11.24
N GLU A 194 7.01 3.90 10.01
CA GLU A 194 7.30 4.95 9.03
C GLU A 194 6.14 5.96 8.88
N ALA A 195 5.22 6.00 9.85
CA ALA A 195 4.09 6.91 9.86
C ALA A 195 4.38 8.20 10.65
N HIS A 196 3.71 9.30 10.29
CA HIS A 196 3.63 10.51 11.11
C HIS A 196 2.78 10.24 12.36
N ASP A 197 3.05 10.96 13.44
CA ASP A 197 2.37 10.78 14.73
C ASP A 197 0.85 10.98 14.65
N ASP A 198 0.36 11.84 13.76
CA ASP A 198 -1.08 12.02 13.53
C ASP A 198 -1.80 10.73 13.13
N TYR A 199 -1.14 9.85 12.37
CA TYR A 199 -1.72 8.56 12.01
C TYR A 199 -1.65 7.58 13.17
N VAL A 200 -0.57 7.60 13.97
CA VAL A 200 -0.50 6.79 15.18
C VAL A 200 -1.65 7.17 16.12
N GLU A 201 -1.89 8.47 16.34
CA GLU A 201 -3.00 8.95 17.16
C GLU A 201 -4.36 8.53 16.60
N LEU A 202 -4.56 8.59 15.26
CA LEU A 202 -5.81 8.15 14.63
C LEU A 202 -6.17 6.70 15.01
N PHE A 203 -5.19 5.80 15.03
CA PHE A 203 -5.41 4.40 15.38
C PHE A 203 -5.58 4.16 16.88
N LEU A 204 -5.06 5.05 17.74
CA LEU A 204 -5.23 4.96 19.18
C LEU A 204 -6.61 5.47 19.65
N LEU A 205 -7.24 6.40 18.91
CA LEU A 205 -8.52 6.99 19.28
C LEU A 205 -9.71 6.12 18.83
N ASP A 206 -10.47 5.58 19.79
CA ASP A 206 -11.64 4.75 19.53
C ASP A 206 -12.84 5.54 18.97
N THR A 207 -12.87 6.85 19.20
CA THR A 207 -13.88 7.77 18.65
C THR A 207 -13.74 7.95 17.13
N LYS A 208 -12.58 7.65 16.56
CA LYS A 208 -12.30 7.79 15.13
C LYS A 208 -12.21 6.46 14.40
N LEU A 209 -11.74 5.42 15.09
CA LEU A 209 -11.44 4.14 14.48
C LEU A 209 -11.70 2.98 15.43
N TYR A 210 -12.48 2.01 14.94
CA TYR A 210 -12.73 0.76 15.66
C TYR A 210 -11.72 -0.32 15.22
N LEU A 211 -11.04 -0.91 16.20
CA LEU A 211 -10.13 -2.05 16.04
C LEU A 211 -10.69 -3.32 16.67
N PRO A 212 -10.43 -4.48 16.09
CA PRO A 212 -10.68 -5.76 16.76
C PRO A 212 -9.70 -5.98 17.91
N ASN A 213 -9.95 -6.99 18.73
CA ASN A 213 -8.98 -7.41 19.75
C ASN A 213 -7.78 -8.11 19.14
N ASN A 214 -6.65 -8.12 19.84
CA ASN A 214 -5.42 -8.82 19.49
C ASN A 214 -4.71 -8.26 18.23
N VAL A 215 -4.77 -6.96 18.00
CA VAL A 215 -4.01 -6.31 16.91
C VAL A 215 -2.55 -6.14 17.32
N ARG A 216 -1.63 -6.67 16.54
CA ARG A 216 -0.20 -6.44 16.70
C ARG A 216 0.17 -5.06 16.20
N LEU A 217 0.65 -4.19 17.09
CA LEU A 217 1.08 -2.83 16.76
C LEU A 217 2.60 -2.75 16.65
N CYS A 218 3.10 -2.29 15.52
CA CYS A 218 4.49 -1.87 15.31
C CYS A 218 4.52 -0.34 15.17
N ALA A 219 5.00 0.36 16.17
CA ALA A 219 5.12 1.82 16.19
C ALA A 219 6.35 2.25 16.97
N ARG A 220 6.80 3.49 16.79
CA ARG A 220 7.93 4.03 17.55
C ARG A 220 7.51 4.29 18.99
N TYR A 221 8.33 3.87 19.95
CA TYR A 221 8.08 4.06 21.38
C TYR A 221 7.88 5.55 21.72
N GLU A 222 8.73 6.44 21.21
CA GLU A 222 8.63 7.89 21.49
C GLU A 222 7.32 8.51 21.00
N SER A 223 6.84 8.08 19.83
CA SER A 223 5.52 8.51 19.34
C SER A 223 4.40 8.06 20.27
N LEU A 224 4.42 6.80 20.71
CA LEU A 224 3.42 6.28 21.65
C LEU A 224 3.48 7.04 22.99
N ARG A 225 4.67 7.23 23.55
CA ARG A 225 4.88 7.95 24.82
C ARG A 225 4.30 9.35 24.78
N LEU A 226 4.57 10.10 23.71
CA LEU A 226 4.07 11.47 23.54
C LEU A 226 2.55 11.53 23.35
N LEU A 227 2.00 10.66 22.49
CA LEU A 227 0.57 10.68 22.12
C LEU A 227 -0.35 10.18 23.23
N THR A 228 0.18 9.36 24.12
CA THR A 228 -0.55 8.79 25.26
C THR A 228 -0.30 9.52 26.57
N ASP A 229 0.38 10.67 26.54
CA ASP A 229 0.80 11.42 27.73
C ASP A 229 1.48 10.49 28.77
N ASN A 230 2.60 9.88 28.36
CA ASN A 230 3.32 8.88 29.15
C ASN A 230 2.46 7.68 29.61
N PHE A 231 1.51 7.25 28.77
CA PHE A 231 0.56 6.14 29.01
C PHE A 231 -0.49 6.44 30.10
N GLU A 232 -0.88 7.71 30.22
CA GLU A 232 -1.91 8.15 31.17
C GLU A 232 -3.19 8.67 30.48
N ARG A 233 -3.15 9.00 29.18
CA ARG A 233 -4.26 9.59 28.41
C ARG A 233 -5.41 8.60 28.22
N ASP A 234 -6.56 8.89 28.81
CA ASP A 234 -7.72 7.99 28.82
C ASP A 234 -8.34 7.74 27.45
N GLU A 235 -8.40 8.74 26.55
CA GLU A 235 -9.01 8.64 25.22
C GLU A 235 -8.33 7.62 24.31
N THR A 236 -7.08 7.24 24.61
CA THR A 236 -6.33 6.25 23.84
C THR A 236 -6.30 4.87 24.47
N ARG A 237 -6.85 4.69 25.67
CA ARG A 237 -6.82 3.40 26.41
C ARG A 237 -7.64 2.30 25.75
N ILE A 238 -8.82 2.63 25.22
CA ILE A 238 -9.76 1.61 24.69
C ILE A 238 -9.13 0.84 23.52
N ASN A 239 -8.53 1.53 22.56
CA ASN A 239 -7.86 0.86 21.44
C ASN A 239 -6.52 0.25 21.84
N SER A 240 -5.75 0.93 22.69
CA SER A 240 -4.48 0.38 23.18
C SER A 240 -4.66 -0.93 23.94
N ALA A 241 -5.70 -1.06 24.74
CA ALA A 241 -6.03 -2.30 25.45
C ALA A 241 -6.40 -3.48 24.54
N LYS A 242 -6.67 -3.22 23.25
CA LYS A 242 -6.91 -4.26 22.23
C LYS A 242 -5.64 -4.66 21.47
N MET A 243 -4.52 -3.96 21.71
CA MET A 243 -3.28 -4.13 20.95
C MET A 243 -2.22 -4.89 21.72
N HIS A 244 -1.46 -5.69 20.99
CA HIS A 244 -0.18 -6.22 21.44
C HIS A 244 0.93 -5.36 20.85
N TYR A 245 1.73 -4.73 21.70
CA TYR A 245 2.85 -3.92 21.24
C TYR A 245 4.06 -4.78 20.90
N ALA A 246 4.54 -4.69 19.65
CA ALA A 246 5.81 -5.28 19.24
C ALA A 246 6.94 -4.31 19.58
N CYS A 247 7.68 -4.63 20.64
CA CYS A 247 8.76 -3.79 21.18
C CYS A 247 10.11 -4.17 20.58
N TYR A 248 10.87 -3.15 20.17
CA TYR A 248 12.25 -3.29 19.71
C TYR A 248 13.27 -2.89 20.80
N ASP A 249 12.81 -2.25 21.89
CA ASP A 249 13.66 -1.75 22.98
C ASP A 249 13.56 -2.64 24.22
N ASN A 250 14.71 -2.88 24.85
CA ASN A 250 14.82 -3.82 25.97
C ASN A 250 14.33 -3.28 27.33
N VAL A 251 14.02 -1.97 27.44
CA VAL A 251 13.65 -1.35 28.72
C VAL A 251 12.35 -0.54 28.56
N LEU A 252 11.26 -1.12 29.02
CA LEU A 252 9.95 -0.45 29.04
C LEU A 252 9.57 -0.06 30.47
N PRO A 253 8.97 1.13 30.69
CA PRO A 253 8.45 1.55 31.99
C PRO A 253 7.38 0.59 32.52
N LYS A 254 7.23 0.53 33.86
CA LYS A 254 6.23 -0.37 34.47
C LYS A 254 4.80 -0.09 33.99
N HIS A 255 4.43 1.19 33.87
CA HIS A 255 3.09 1.62 33.44
C HIS A 255 2.75 1.23 31.99
N PHE A 256 3.76 1.01 31.15
CA PHE A 256 3.55 0.60 29.77
C PHE A 256 2.83 -0.75 29.66
N LYS A 257 3.11 -1.68 30.61
CA LYS A 257 2.49 -3.02 30.62
C LYS A 257 0.99 -3.01 30.92
N ASP A 258 0.52 -1.97 31.61
CA ASP A 258 -0.88 -1.84 31.98
C ASP A 258 -1.71 -1.16 30.87
N TYR A 259 -1.02 -0.60 29.87
CA TYR A 259 -1.64 0.17 28.79
C TYR A 259 -1.95 -0.66 27.54
N PHE A 260 -1.13 -1.61 27.23
CA PHE A 260 -1.31 -2.53 26.11
C PHE A 260 -1.69 -3.93 26.61
N LEU A 261 -2.47 -4.66 25.81
CA LEU A 261 -2.92 -6.01 26.13
C LEU A 261 -1.75 -6.96 26.42
N ASN A 262 -0.68 -6.84 25.65
CA ASN A 262 0.53 -7.61 25.81
C ASN A 262 1.74 -6.92 25.15
N ILE A 263 2.95 -7.29 25.57
CA ILE A 263 4.19 -6.82 24.97
C ILE A 263 4.90 -8.05 24.38
N GLU A 264 5.01 -8.05 23.07
CA GLU A 264 5.74 -9.09 22.35
C GLU A 264 7.17 -8.62 22.06
N MET A 265 8.15 -9.38 22.51
CA MET A 265 9.52 -9.21 22.02
C MET A 265 9.58 -9.80 20.62
N PRO A 266 9.89 -9.03 19.57
CA PRO A 266 9.89 -9.57 18.22
C PRO A 266 11.00 -10.58 18.06
N LEU A 267 10.65 -11.81 17.72
CA LEU A 267 11.49 -12.66 16.91
C LEU A 267 11.62 -11.95 15.55
N LEU A 268 12.68 -11.13 15.39
CA LEU A 268 13.08 -10.49 14.14
C LEU A 268 11.87 -10.23 13.20
N CYS A 269 11.20 -9.10 13.34
CA CYS A 269 10.40 -8.58 12.25
C CYS A 269 11.38 -8.29 11.11
N LEU A 270 11.42 -9.20 10.16
CA LEU A 270 12.02 -8.96 8.86
C LEU A 270 11.27 -7.76 8.28
N LEU A 271 11.84 -6.57 8.43
CA LEU A 271 11.49 -5.45 7.58
C LEU A 271 11.55 -6.00 6.15
N PRO A 272 10.53 -5.79 5.32
CA PRO A 272 10.74 -5.95 3.90
C PRO A 272 11.89 -5.00 3.59
N THR A 273 13.06 -5.55 3.32
CA THR A 273 14.23 -4.81 2.85
C THR A 273 13.77 -4.05 1.62
N ILE A 274 13.53 -2.76 1.80
CA ILE A 274 13.45 -1.79 0.71
C ILE A 274 14.91 -1.63 0.27
N VAL A 275 15.32 -2.46 -0.66
CA VAL A 275 16.52 -2.28 -1.46
C VAL A 275 16.08 -1.91 -2.85
#